data_19cd30e40999316c89c01fc3b88dd748
#
_entry.id   19cd30e40999316c89c01fc3b88dd748
#
_cell.length_a   1.000
_cell.length_b   1.000
_cell.length_c   1.000
_cell.angle_alpha   90.00
_cell.angle_beta   90.00
_cell.angle_gamma   90.00
#
_symmetry.space_group_name_H-M   'P 1'
#
loop_
_entity.id
_entity.type
_entity.pdbx_description
1 polymer ?
#
loop_
_entity_poly.entity_id
_entity_poly.type
_entity_poly.pdbx_seq_one_letter_code
_entity_poly.pdbx_strand_id
1 'polypeptide(L)'
;MIDFLDDIGDLIFGNKRIDALKHFANSKQFQFRKKVLAEKLPIEVQAMQFYDGKRRKSIKGYLFKKDIAYDSFNQIFDYYYSGDYGSTTTTMFLYDCESLDLPSFIIKPKGGLSKLGSIFSKSEWSFVSGEFDKGFSVESEDLNFMRTTITIQFAEVMLGIKDFTIEGKGSHLVIYKRNSKVDIVDMDNVYESGRELIDIIINDHSAEIV
;
A
#
# COMPACT_ATOMS: atom_id res chain seq x y z
N MET A 1 -21.89 -4.71 -26.34
CA MET A 1 -20.83 -5.19 -27.28
C MET A 1 -19.42 -4.78 -26.81
N ILE A 2 -19.27 -3.93 -25.80
CA ILE A 2 -17.98 -3.51 -25.22
C ILE A 2 -17.44 -4.50 -24.19
N ASP A 3 -18.31 -5.20 -23.46
CA ASP A 3 -17.90 -6.15 -22.40
C ASP A 3 -17.16 -7.41 -22.92
N PHE A 4 -17.37 -7.80 -24.16
CA PHE A 4 -16.78 -9.04 -24.70
C PHE A 4 -15.30 -8.90 -25.08
N LEU A 5 -14.85 -7.70 -25.46
CA LEU A 5 -13.43 -7.44 -25.81
C LEU A 5 -12.58 -7.24 -24.56
N ASP A 6 -13.14 -6.68 -23.49
CA ASP A 6 -12.47 -6.60 -22.19
C ASP A 6 -12.27 -7.98 -21.56
N ASP A 7 -13.25 -8.88 -21.69
CA ASP A 7 -13.14 -10.28 -21.23
C ASP A 7 -12.07 -11.08 -21.99
N ILE A 8 -11.87 -10.85 -23.30
CA ILE A 8 -10.81 -11.52 -24.07
C ILE A 8 -9.44 -10.94 -23.72
N GLY A 9 -9.34 -9.65 -23.51
CA GLY A 9 -8.10 -9.00 -23.02
C GLY A 9 -7.70 -9.55 -21.65
N ASP A 10 -8.65 -9.65 -20.71
CA ASP A 10 -8.42 -10.24 -19.38
C ASP A 10 -8.11 -11.74 -19.44
N LEU A 11 -8.62 -12.48 -20.42
CA LEU A 11 -8.28 -13.91 -20.63
C LEU A 11 -6.83 -14.12 -21.07
N ILE A 12 -6.30 -13.28 -21.95
CA ILE A 12 -4.95 -13.44 -22.51
C ILE A 12 -3.90 -12.76 -21.63
N PHE A 13 -4.12 -11.50 -21.22
CA PHE A 13 -3.16 -10.72 -20.42
C PHE A 13 -3.30 -10.99 -18.92
N GLY A 14 -4.50 -11.33 -18.46
CA GLY A 14 -4.75 -11.72 -17.07
C GLY A 14 -4.04 -13.02 -16.69
N ASN A 15 -3.96 -14.00 -17.59
CA ASN A 15 -3.24 -15.25 -17.32
C ASN A 15 -1.72 -15.01 -17.20
N LYS A 16 -1.11 -14.21 -18.08
CA LYS A 16 0.33 -13.88 -17.98
C LYS A 16 0.68 -13.19 -16.67
N ARG A 17 -0.14 -12.24 -16.20
CA ARG A 17 0.07 -11.58 -14.92
C ARG A 17 -0.07 -12.55 -13.74
N ILE A 18 -1.09 -13.40 -13.76
CA ILE A 18 -1.31 -14.43 -12.73
C ILE A 18 -0.15 -15.42 -12.68
N ASP A 19 0.36 -15.85 -13.82
CA ASP A 19 1.51 -16.76 -13.88
C ASP A 19 2.78 -16.07 -13.36
N ALA A 20 3.02 -14.83 -13.71
CA ALA A 20 4.14 -14.04 -13.24
C ALA A 20 4.08 -13.83 -11.70
N LEU A 21 2.90 -13.50 -11.15
CA LEU A 21 2.68 -13.42 -9.69
C LEU A 21 2.91 -14.76 -9.00
N LYS A 22 2.50 -15.85 -9.60
CA LYS A 22 2.75 -17.21 -9.06
C LYS A 22 4.24 -17.55 -9.04
N HIS A 23 4.98 -17.17 -10.09
CA HIS A 23 6.44 -17.33 -10.10
C HIS A 23 7.13 -16.49 -9.03
N PHE A 24 6.73 -15.23 -8.88
CA PHE A 24 7.22 -14.36 -7.81
C PHE A 24 6.90 -14.96 -6.43
N ALA A 25 5.68 -15.43 -6.21
CA ALA A 25 5.29 -16.08 -4.97
C ALA A 25 6.21 -17.25 -4.63
N ASN A 26 6.48 -18.13 -5.58
CA ASN A 26 7.36 -19.29 -5.38
C ASN A 26 8.79 -18.85 -5.04
N SER A 27 9.35 -17.85 -5.75
CA SER A 27 10.72 -17.37 -5.52
C SER A 27 10.91 -16.70 -4.15
N LYS A 28 9.84 -16.08 -3.61
CA LYS A 28 9.85 -15.35 -2.33
C LYS A 28 9.15 -16.08 -1.18
N GLN A 29 8.80 -17.35 -1.38
CA GLN A 29 8.15 -18.21 -0.38
C GLN A 29 6.78 -17.68 0.09
N PHE A 30 6.04 -16.99 -0.78
CA PHE A 30 4.65 -16.67 -0.54
C PHE A 30 3.75 -17.86 -0.91
N GLN A 31 2.66 -18.02 -0.18
CA GLN A 31 1.53 -18.80 -0.65
C GLN A 31 0.74 -17.98 -1.70
N PHE A 32 0.08 -18.67 -2.62
CA PHE A 32 -0.65 -18.04 -3.72
C PHE A 32 -2.11 -18.50 -3.79
N ARG A 33 -3.02 -17.54 -4.00
CA ARG A 33 -4.43 -17.80 -4.35
C ARG A 33 -4.82 -16.95 -5.57
N LYS A 34 -5.48 -17.56 -6.53
CA LYS A 34 -5.87 -16.87 -7.78
C LYS A 34 -6.85 -15.71 -7.53
N LYS A 35 -7.77 -15.86 -6.58
CA LYS A 35 -8.83 -14.89 -6.27
C LYS A 35 -9.21 -14.96 -4.78
N VAL A 36 -9.50 -13.80 -4.20
CA VAL A 36 -10.05 -13.65 -2.85
C VAL A 36 -11.16 -12.60 -2.91
N LEU A 37 -12.16 -12.70 -2.04
CA LEU A 37 -13.21 -11.69 -1.92
C LEU A 37 -12.64 -10.45 -1.22
N ALA A 38 -12.91 -9.26 -1.75
CA ALA A 38 -12.40 -8.00 -1.19
C ALA A 38 -12.97 -7.70 0.20
N GLU A 39 -14.18 -8.17 0.49
CA GLU A 39 -14.85 -8.06 1.79
C GLU A 39 -14.17 -8.87 2.91
N LYS A 40 -13.19 -9.72 2.56
CA LYS A 40 -12.38 -10.46 3.54
C LYS A 40 -11.14 -9.68 4.03
N LEU A 41 -10.87 -8.50 3.47
CA LEU A 41 -9.86 -7.61 4.05
C LEU A 41 -10.28 -7.17 5.46
N PRO A 42 -9.33 -6.90 6.38
CA PRO A 42 -9.61 -6.33 7.69
C PRO A 42 -10.46 -5.06 7.60
N ILE A 43 -11.29 -4.79 8.62
CA ILE A 43 -12.21 -3.66 8.59
C ILE A 43 -11.48 -2.32 8.58
N GLU A 44 -10.34 -2.24 9.24
CA GLU A 44 -9.44 -1.09 9.25
C GLU A 44 -8.94 -0.78 7.85
N VAL A 45 -8.55 -1.83 7.11
CA VAL A 45 -8.10 -1.73 5.71
C VAL A 45 -9.24 -1.30 4.80
N GLN A 46 -10.47 -1.79 5.05
CA GLN A 46 -11.65 -1.35 4.31
C GLN A 46 -12.04 0.12 4.58
N ALA A 47 -11.60 0.67 5.72
CA ALA A 47 -11.80 2.09 6.08
C ALA A 47 -10.72 3.03 5.49
N MET A 48 -9.70 2.51 4.81
CA MET A 48 -8.65 3.32 4.16
C MET A 48 -9.14 3.98 2.87
N GLN A 49 -8.50 5.08 2.47
CA GLN A 49 -8.92 5.89 1.31
C GLN A 49 -8.91 5.12 -0.02
N PHE A 50 -7.99 4.17 -0.20
CA PHE A 50 -7.94 3.38 -1.42
C PHE A 50 -9.19 2.52 -1.63
N TYR A 51 -9.87 2.13 -0.53
CA TYR A 51 -11.03 1.23 -0.57
C TYR A 51 -12.35 1.98 -0.69
N ASP A 52 -12.42 3.22 -0.23
CA ASP A 52 -13.64 4.01 -0.14
C ASP A 52 -14.22 4.38 -1.52
N GLY A 53 -15.55 4.53 -1.59
CA GLY A 53 -16.28 4.97 -2.78
C GLY A 53 -16.27 4.02 -3.99
N LYS A 54 -15.77 2.78 -3.87
CA LYS A 54 -15.68 1.81 -4.97
C LYS A 54 -16.92 0.91 -5.03
N ARG A 55 -17.54 0.79 -6.21
CA ARG A 55 -18.81 0.02 -6.40
C ARG A 55 -18.59 -1.48 -6.51
N ARG A 56 -17.64 -1.91 -7.36
CA ARG A 56 -17.28 -3.32 -7.51
C ARG A 56 -15.83 -3.49 -7.14
N LYS A 57 -15.57 -4.48 -6.31
CA LYS A 57 -14.25 -4.73 -5.74
C LYS A 57 -13.91 -6.20 -5.90
N SER A 58 -12.70 -6.52 -6.31
CA SER A 58 -12.21 -7.90 -6.30
C SER A 58 -10.69 -7.93 -6.13
N ILE A 59 -10.19 -9.03 -5.58
CA ILE A 59 -8.77 -9.30 -5.39
C ILE A 59 -8.38 -10.46 -6.29
N LYS A 60 -7.35 -10.25 -7.11
CA LYS A 60 -6.76 -11.25 -8.00
C LYS A 60 -5.27 -11.40 -7.67
N GLY A 61 -4.72 -12.60 -7.89
CA GLY A 61 -3.28 -12.85 -7.70
C GLY A 61 -2.83 -12.56 -6.27
N TYR A 62 -3.54 -13.13 -5.29
CA TYR A 62 -3.29 -12.90 -3.87
C TYR A 62 -2.13 -13.76 -3.37
N LEU A 63 -1.08 -13.08 -2.93
CA LEU A 63 0.12 -13.65 -2.32
C LEU A 63 0.10 -13.34 -0.82
N PHE A 64 0.50 -14.30 0.01
CA PHE A 64 0.54 -14.07 1.45
C PHE A 64 1.57 -14.94 2.13
N LYS A 65 2.19 -14.41 3.18
CA LYS A 65 3.08 -15.16 4.08
C LYS A 65 3.12 -14.55 5.48
N LYS A 66 3.40 -15.38 6.48
CA LYS A 66 3.79 -14.90 7.81
C LYS A 66 5.28 -14.54 7.78
N ASP A 67 5.63 -13.34 8.25
CA ASP A 67 7.00 -12.91 8.48
C ASP A 67 7.29 -13.00 9.98
N ILE A 68 8.15 -13.96 10.35
CA ILE A 68 8.45 -14.26 11.76
C ILE A 68 9.29 -13.14 12.38
N ALA A 69 10.12 -12.46 11.58
CA ALA A 69 11.00 -11.40 12.08
C ALA A 69 10.23 -10.19 12.65
N TYR A 70 9.08 -9.89 12.07
CA TYR A 70 8.22 -8.74 12.47
C TYR A 70 6.89 -9.18 13.07
N ASP A 71 6.67 -10.49 13.28
CA ASP A 71 5.38 -11.08 13.63
C ASP A 71 4.23 -10.50 12.79
N SER A 72 4.48 -10.37 11.49
CA SER A 72 3.54 -9.76 10.55
C SER A 72 2.97 -10.77 9.56
N PHE A 73 1.76 -10.47 9.07
CA PHE A 73 1.14 -11.20 7.98
C PHE A 73 1.15 -10.32 6.71
N ASN A 74 2.06 -10.63 5.80
CA ASN A 74 2.32 -9.82 4.62
C ASN A 74 1.53 -10.34 3.43
N GLN A 75 0.89 -9.43 2.70
CA GLN A 75 -0.01 -9.73 1.60
C GLN A 75 0.32 -8.84 0.40
N ILE A 76 0.35 -9.43 -0.81
CA ILE A 76 0.49 -8.69 -2.06
C ILE A 76 -0.62 -9.14 -2.99
N PHE A 77 -1.34 -8.21 -3.63
CA PHE A 77 -2.44 -8.56 -4.51
C PHE A 77 -2.78 -7.45 -5.51
N ASP A 78 -3.38 -7.85 -6.62
CA ASP A 78 -3.97 -6.91 -7.55
C ASP A 78 -5.43 -6.65 -7.13
N TYR A 79 -5.68 -5.43 -6.63
CA TYR A 79 -6.98 -4.92 -6.26
C TYR A 79 -7.66 -4.28 -7.47
N TYR A 80 -8.70 -4.95 -7.96
CA TYR A 80 -9.54 -4.43 -9.03
C TYR A 80 -10.74 -3.70 -8.44
N TYR A 81 -11.05 -2.55 -8.98
CA TYR A 81 -12.26 -1.83 -8.64
C TYR A 81 -12.84 -1.07 -9.83
N SER A 82 -14.15 -0.82 -9.80
CA SER A 82 -14.84 0.01 -10.77
C SER A 82 -15.56 1.16 -10.07
N GLY A 83 -15.58 2.29 -10.72
CA GLY A 83 -16.35 3.48 -10.34
C GLY A 83 -17.14 4.00 -11.53
N ASP A 84 -17.65 5.23 -11.41
CA ASP A 84 -18.50 5.85 -12.44
C ASP A 84 -17.75 6.13 -13.75
N TYR A 85 -16.41 6.24 -13.71
CA TYR A 85 -15.54 6.61 -14.83
C TYR A 85 -14.72 5.44 -15.39
N GLY A 86 -15.09 4.20 -15.06
CA GLY A 86 -14.42 3.01 -15.56
C GLY A 86 -13.85 2.11 -14.47
N SER A 87 -13.05 1.15 -14.91
CA SER A 87 -12.41 0.16 -14.04
C SER A 87 -10.90 0.30 -14.06
N THR A 88 -10.26 -0.02 -12.93
CA THR A 88 -8.80 -0.01 -12.83
C THR A 88 -8.32 -1.11 -11.89
N THR A 89 -7.02 -1.39 -11.96
CA THR A 89 -6.35 -2.34 -11.08
C THR A 89 -5.14 -1.67 -10.46
N THR A 90 -4.96 -1.89 -9.16
CA THR A 90 -3.83 -1.40 -8.38
C THR A 90 -3.17 -2.57 -7.67
N THR A 91 -1.84 -2.71 -7.78
CA THR A 91 -1.11 -3.66 -6.94
C THR A 91 -0.96 -3.08 -5.54
N MET A 92 -1.36 -3.87 -4.54
CA MET A 92 -1.36 -3.51 -3.13
C MET A 92 -0.34 -4.37 -2.39
N PHE A 93 0.41 -3.74 -1.49
CA PHE A 93 1.28 -4.38 -0.51
C PHE A 93 0.69 -4.07 0.86
N LEU A 94 0.13 -5.07 1.52
CA LEU A 94 -0.51 -4.94 2.83
C LEU A 94 0.31 -5.70 3.86
N TYR A 95 0.67 -5.01 4.92
CA TYR A 95 1.36 -5.55 6.09
C TYR A 95 0.42 -5.44 7.28
N ASP A 96 0.13 -6.57 7.91
CA ASP A 96 -0.62 -6.67 9.16
C ASP A 96 0.37 -7.09 10.25
N CYS A 97 0.74 -6.17 11.11
CA CYS A 97 1.77 -6.33 12.13
C CYS A 97 1.22 -5.91 13.50
N GLU A 98 1.05 -6.86 14.41
CA GLU A 98 0.45 -6.63 15.73
C GLU A 98 1.26 -5.64 16.59
N SER A 99 2.54 -5.47 16.30
CA SER A 99 3.40 -4.49 17.00
C SER A 99 3.19 -3.04 16.55
N LEU A 100 2.40 -2.81 15.50
CA LEU A 100 2.05 -1.46 15.05
C LEU A 100 0.79 -0.97 15.78
N ASP A 101 0.82 0.30 16.20
CA ASP A 101 -0.35 1.03 16.70
C ASP A 101 -0.41 2.39 15.98
N LEU A 102 -0.81 2.35 14.72
CA LEU A 102 -0.76 3.49 13.82
C LEU A 102 -2.01 4.36 13.95
N PRO A 103 -1.89 5.69 14.11
CA PRO A 103 -2.99 6.59 13.81
C PRO A 103 -3.39 6.46 12.34
N SER A 104 -4.60 6.88 11.99
CA SER A 104 -4.94 6.96 10.57
C SER A 104 -4.09 8.04 9.90
N PHE A 105 -3.29 7.64 8.90
CA PHE A 105 -2.49 8.58 8.11
C PHE A 105 -2.39 8.16 6.64
N ILE A 106 -2.03 9.13 5.81
CA ILE A 106 -1.67 8.90 4.42
C ILE A 106 -0.48 9.79 4.03
N ILE A 107 0.50 9.17 3.39
CA ILE A 107 1.63 9.84 2.74
C ILE A 107 1.50 9.58 1.23
N LYS A 108 1.39 10.63 0.44
CA LYS A 108 1.17 10.51 -1.01
C LYS A 108 2.08 11.43 -1.81
N PRO A 109 2.50 11.03 -3.02
CA PRO A 109 3.28 11.89 -3.91
C PRO A 109 2.57 13.21 -4.19
N LYS A 110 3.28 14.33 -4.12
CA LYS A 110 2.80 15.63 -4.62
C LYS A 110 2.79 15.63 -6.15
N GLY A 111 1.75 16.17 -6.76
CA GLY A 111 1.60 16.22 -8.22
C GLY A 111 0.60 15.22 -8.82
N GLY A 112 0.08 14.26 -8.05
CA GLY A 112 -1.15 13.56 -8.42
C GLY A 112 -2.36 14.49 -8.27
N LEU A 113 -3.33 14.42 -9.20
CA LEU A 113 -4.60 15.19 -9.15
C LEU A 113 -5.39 14.88 -7.85
N SER A 114 -4.98 15.44 -6.74
CA SER A 114 -5.65 15.28 -5.44
C SER A 114 -6.64 16.43 -5.20
N LYS A 115 -7.76 16.42 -5.93
CA LYS A 115 -8.96 17.21 -5.59
C LYS A 115 -9.96 16.40 -4.75
N LEU A 116 -9.50 15.43 -3.97
CA LEU A 116 -10.34 14.75 -2.98
C LEU A 116 -10.16 15.52 -1.67
N GLY A 117 -11.27 16.02 -1.12
CA GLY A 117 -11.25 16.72 0.15
C GLY A 117 -10.57 15.88 1.23
N SER A 118 -9.50 16.42 1.80
CA SER A 118 -8.81 15.76 2.90
C SER A 118 -9.70 15.82 4.14
N ILE A 119 -9.97 14.66 4.73
CA ILE A 119 -10.67 14.52 6.01
C ILE A 119 -9.72 14.92 7.15
N PHE A 120 -8.40 14.90 6.88
CA PHE A 120 -7.34 15.15 7.85
C PHE A 120 -6.72 16.54 7.71
N SER A 121 -6.08 17.02 8.76
CA SER A 121 -5.30 18.25 8.73
C SER A 121 -4.15 18.10 7.73
N LYS A 122 -4.10 18.98 6.72
CA LYS A 122 -2.94 19.09 5.84
C LYS A 122 -1.80 19.72 6.63
N SER A 123 -0.67 19.03 6.67
CA SER A 123 0.53 19.59 7.23
C SER A 123 1.18 20.56 6.22
N GLU A 124 1.30 21.84 6.59
CA GLU A 124 2.21 22.80 5.95
C GLU A 124 3.64 22.70 6.55
N TRP A 125 3.88 21.67 7.35
CA TRP A 125 5.10 21.49 8.12
C TRP A 125 6.20 20.85 7.28
N SER A 126 7.43 21.29 7.54
CA SER A 126 8.64 20.59 7.12
C SER A 126 8.92 19.45 8.09
N PHE A 127 9.09 18.21 7.59
CA PHE A 127 9.35 17.05 8.43
C PHE A 127 10.86 16.83 8.60
N VAL A 128 11.61 16.56 7.53
CA VAL A 128 13.01 16.11 7.67
C VAL A 128 13.96 16.70 6.62
N SER A 129 13.57 16.67 5.36
CA SER A 129 14.44 17.08 4.26
C SER A 129 13.67 17.79 3.16
N GLY A 130 14.35 18.72 2.50
CA GLY A 130 13.73 19.47 1.41
C GLY A 130 13.26 18.60 0.23
N GLU A 131 13.80 17.40 0.02
CA GLU A 131 13.38 16.48 -1.04
C GLU A 131 12.12 15.73 -0.67
N PHE A 132 12.05 15.19 0.56
CA PHE A 132 10.84 14.53 1.05
C PHE A 132 9.66 15.53 1.09
N ASP A 133 9.86 16.70 1.69
CA ASP A 133 8.82 17.72 1.82
C ASP A 133 8.36 18.27 0.47
N LYS A 134 9.22 18.30 -0.54
CA LYS A 134 8.84 18.66 -1.92
C LYS A 134 8.10 17.54 -2.63
N GLY A 135 8.47 16.29 -2.37
CA GLY A 135 7.97 15.10 -3.05
C GLY A 135 6.64 14.57 -2.51
N PHE A 136 6.38 14.74 -1.20
CA PHE A 136 5.25 14.10 -0.53
C PHE A 136 4.35 15.09 0.21
N SER A 137 3.08 14.73 0.34
CA SER A 137 2.13 15.32 1.28
C SER A 137 1.79 14.29 2.35
N VAL A 138 1.72 14.75 3.60
CA VAL A 138 1.37 13.96 4.78
C VAL A 138 0.05 14.47 5.32
N GLU A 139 -0.90 13.57 5.54
CA GLU A 139 -2.18 13.83 6.21
C GLU A 139 -2.31 12.78 7.33
N SER A 140 -2.68 13.19 8.55
CA SER A 140 -2.78 12.28 9.70
C SER A 140 -3.77 12.80 10.72
N GLU A 141 -4.36 11.87 11.49
CA GLU A 141 -5.10 12.17 12.72
C GLU A 141 -4.16 12.61 13.84
N ASP A 142 -2.90 12.14 13.84
CA ASP A 142 -1.85 12.53 14.79
C ASP A 142 -0.60 13.00 14.07
N LEU A 143 -0.42 14.31 13.98
CA LEU A 143 0.77 14.92 13.36
C LEU A 143 2.02 14.82 14.25
N ASN A 144 1.88 14.66 15.56
CA ASN A 144 3.03 14.49 16.45
C ASN A 144 3.63 13.10 16.24
N PHE A 145 2.78 12.07 16.16
CA PHE A 145 3.22 10.73 15.76
C PHE A 145 4.00 10.77 14.45
N MET A 146 3.48 11.45 13.42
CA MET A 146 4.16 11.54 12.13
C MET A 146 5.50 12.27 12.20
N ARG A 147 5.67 13.23 13.11
CA ARG A 147 6.95 13.94 13.30
C ARG A 147 8.04 13.06 13.89
N THR A 148 7.70 12.21 14.82
CA THR A 148 8.64 11.25 15.41
C THR A 148 8.96 10.13 14.42
N THR A 149 7.96 9.66 13.66
CA THR A 149 8.08 8.56 12.70
C THR A 149 8.85 8.95 11.44
N ILE A 150 8.62 10.17 10.88
CA ILE A 150 9.29 10.59 9.64
C ILE A 150 10.71 11.10 9.96
N THR A 151 11.59 10.15 10.24
CA THR A 151 13.03 10.37 10.40
C THR A 151 13.73 10.51 9.04
N ILE A 152 15.05 10.80 9.06
CA ILE A 152 15.87 10.84 7.84
C ILE A 152 15.82 9.47 7.13
N GLN A 153 15.97 8.39 7.90
CA GLN A 153 15.93 7.02 7.35
C GLN A 153 14.56 6.69 6.73
N PHE A 154 13.47 7.04 7.39
CA PHE A 154 12.13 6.89 6.84
C PHE A 154 11.98 7.65 5.51
N ALA A 155 12.44 8.90 5.46
CA ALA A 155 12.40 9.74 4.28
C ALA A 155 13.23 9.16 3.11
N GLU A 156 14.40 8.59 3.38
CA GLU A 156 15.23 7.92 2.37
C GLU A 156 14.54 6.70 1.75
N VAL A 157 13.92 5.85 2.57
CA VAL A 157 13.12 4.71 2.07
C VAL A 157 11.97 5.20 1.19
N MET A 158 11.24 6.23 1.63
CA MET A 158 10.14 6.82 0.87
C MET A 158 10.59 7.40 -0.48
N LEU A 159 11.75 8.04 -0.53
CA LEU A 159 12.32 8.56 -1.77
C LEU A 159 12.71 7.43 -2.74
N GLY A 160 13.08 6.25 -2.23
CA GLY A 160 13.29 5.04 -3.04
C GLY A 160 12.02 4.51 -3.72
N ILE A 161 10.85 4.78 -3.13
CA ILE A 161 9.52 4.42 -3.67
C ILE A 161 8.64 5.67 -3.90
N LYS A 162 9.23 6.72 -4.43
CA LYS A 162 8.63 8.08 -4.51
C LYS A 162 7.27 8.20 -5.20
N ASP A 163 6.92 7.23 -6.04
CA ASP A 163 5.64 7.20 -6.77
C ASP A 163 4.51 6.50 -6.00
N PHE A 164 4.82 5.96 -4.83
CA PHE A 164 3.87 5.18 -4.05
C PHE A 164 3.19 6.01 -2.96
N THR A 165 1.96 5.65 -2.68
CA THR A 165 1.17 6.11 -1.54
C THR A 165 1.29 5.09 -0.42
N ILE A 166 1.39 5.58 0.81
CA ILE A 166 1.35 4.76 2.02
C ILE A 166 0.17 5.21 2.87
N GLU A 167 -0.63 4.25 3.30
CA GLU A 167 -1.71 4.47 4.28
C GLU A 167 -1.46 3.59 5.50
N GLY A 168 -1.62 4.14 6.70
CA GLY A 168 -1.50 3.42 7.97
C GLY A 168 -2.77 3.56 8.80
N LYS A 169 -3.15 2.47 9.52
CA LYS A 169 -4.24 2.47 10.50
C LYS A 169 -4.18 1.23 11.39
N GLY A 170 -4.11 1.44 12.71
CA GLY A 170 -4.00 0.34 13.67
C GLY A 170 -2.78 -0.53 13.39
N SER A 171 -2.95 -1.84 13.27
CA SER A 171 -1.88 -2.78 12.93
C SER A 171 -1.52 -2.86 11.44
N HIS A 172 -2.13 -2.03 10.59
CA HIS A 172 -2.05 -2.20 9.14
C HIS A 172 -1.30 -1.07 8.45
N LEU A 173 -0.34 -1.43 7.59
CA LEU A 173 0.34 -0.53 6.66
C LEU A 173 0.06 -1.01 5.23
N VAL A 174 -0.36 -0.11 4.34
CA VAL A 174 -0.64 -0.41 2.93
C VAL A 174 0.19 0.49 2.03
N ILE A 175 0.88 -0.11 1.05
CA ILE A 175 1.67 0.60 0.05
C ILE A 175 1.11 0.31 -1.33
N TYR A 176 0.90 1.34 -2.13
CA TYR A 176 0.38 1.18 -3.49
C TYR A 176 0.70 2.38 -4.39
N LYS A 177 0.78 2.12 -5.69
CA LYS A 177 0.79 3.17 -6.72
C LYS A 177 -0.61 3.25 -7.31
N ARG A 178 -1.26 4.40 -7.13
CA ARG A 178 -2.68 4.57 -7.50
C ARG A 178 -2.92 4.26 -8.98
N ASN A 179 -3.97 3.48 -9.26
CA ASN A 179 -4.39 3.11 -10.61
C ASN A 179 -3.30 2.42 -11.46
N SER A 180 -2.37 1.73 -10.81
CA SER A 180 -1.24 1.10 -11.49
C SER A 180 -0.96 -0.30 -10.94
N LYS A 181 -0.65 -1.22 -11.85
CA LYS A 181 -0.03 -2.49 -11.48
C LYS A 181 1.47 -2.26 -11.35
N VAL A 182 2.07 -2.81 -10.32
CA VAL A 182 3.53 -2.82 -10.14
C VAL A 182 4.12 -3.95 -10.99
N ASP A 183 5.14 -3.66 -11.76
CA ASP A 183 5.83 -4.68 -12.54
C ASP A 183 6.51 -5.70 -11.61
N ILE A 184 6.57 -6.95 -12.05
CA ILE A 184 7.11 -8.05 -11.22
C ILE A 184 8.55 -7.78 -10.79
N VAL A 185 9.34 -7.15 -11.64
CA VAL A 185 10.75 -6.82 -11.35
C VAL A 185 10.89 -5.79 -10.23
N ASP A 186 9.90 -4.92 -10.04
CA ASP A 186 9.91 -3.86 -9.03
C ASP A 186 9.23 -4.30 -7.72
N MET A 187 8.46 -5.42 -7.75
CA MET A 187 7.68 -5.85 -6.58
C MET A 187 8.55 -6.14 -5.37
N ASP A 188 9.75 -6.69 -5.58
CA ASP A 188 10.67 -7.02 -4.51
C ASP A 188 11.16 -5.76 -3.78
N ASN A 189 11.55 -4.74 -4.54
CA ASN A 189 11.98 -3.47 -3.97
C ASN A 189 10.87 -2.82 -3.13
N VAL A 190 9.64 -2.77 -3.65
CA VAL A 190 8.52 -2.18 -2.90
C VAL A 190 8.18 -2.99 -1.65
N TYR A 191 8.24 -4.32 -1.76
CA TYR A 191 7.99 -5.22 -0.63
C TYR A 191 9.04 -5.02 0.48
N GLU A 192 10.33 -5.01 0.14
CA GLU A 192 11.39 -4.82 1.16
C GLU A 192 11.37 -3.39 1.74
N SER A 193 11.06 -2.36 0.93
CA SER A 193 10.86 -1.00 1.44
C SER A 193 9.74 -0.94 2.49
N GLY A 194 8.64 -1.66 2.29
CA GLY A 194 7.57 -1.72 3.28
C GLY A 194 7.98 -2.38 4.59
N ARG A 195 8.81 -3.43 4.52
CA ARG A 195 9.36 -4.08 5.71
C ARG A 195 10.30 -3.15 6.47
N GLU A 196 11.16 -2.43 5.75
CA GLU A 196 12.08 -1.45 6.34
C GLU A 196 11.31 -0.30 7.01
N LEU A 197 10.23 0.20 6.42
CA LEU A 197 9.37 1.21 7.04
C LEU A 197 8.74 0.70 8.34
N ILE A 198 8.28 -0.55 8.39
CA ILE A 198 7.76 -1.17 9.62
C ILE A 198 8.84 -1.22 10.69
N ASP A 199 10.05 -1.66 10.32
CA ASP A 199 11.18 -1.75 11.26
C ASP A 199 11.52 -0.39 11.86
N ILE A 200 11.58 0.66 11.04
CA ILE A 200 11.80 2.04 11.49
C ILE A 200 10.70 2.47 12.46
N ILE A 201 9.42 2.27 12.11
CA ILE A 201 8.29 2.68 12.94
C ILE A 201 8.34 1.98 14.30
N ILE A 202 8.59 0.67 14.33
CA ILE A 202 8.63 -0.11 15.58
C ILE A 202 9.81 0.34 16.46
N ASN A 203 10.99 0.54 15.88
CA ASN A 203 12.19 0.89 16.65
C ASN A 203 12.11 2.31 17.21
N ASP A 204 11.61 3.28 16.44
CA ASP A 204 11.49 4.68 16.88
C ASP A 204 10.50 4.80 18.05
N HIS A 205 9.40 4.04 18.06
CA HIS A 205 8.41 4.09 19.14
C HIS A 205 8.75 3.20 20.35
N SER A 206 9.63 2.20 20.17
CA SER A 206 10.10 1.37 21.29
C SER A 206 11.10 2.12 22.18
N ALA A 207 11.78 3.14 21.67
CA ALA A 207 12.77 3.95 22.42
C ALA A 207 12.13 4.96 23.38
N GLU A 208 10.86 5.29 23.25
CA GLU A 208 10.14 6.23 24.13
C GLU A 208 9.57 5.60 25.42
N ILE A 209 9.69 4.27 25.59
CA ILE A 209 9.10 3.53 26.72
C ILE A 209 10.15 3.22 27.84
N VAL A 210 11.37 3.74 27.75
CA VAL A 210 12.44 3.46 28.75
C VAL A 210 12.69 4.64 29.66
#